data_9cd3196080d34f72588da983f79325b3
#
_entry.id   9cd3196080d34f72588da983f79325b3
#
_cell.length_a   1.000
_cell.length_b   1.000
_cell.length_c   1.000
_cell.angle_alpha   90.00
_cell.angle_beta   90.00
_cell.angle_gamma   90.00
#
_symmetry.space_group_name_H-M   'P 1'
#
loop_
_entity.id
_entity.type
_entity.pdbx_description
1 polymer ?
#
loop_
_entity_poly.entity_id
_entity_poly.type
_entity_poly.pdbx_seq_one_letter_code
_entity_poly.pdbx_strand_id
1 'polypeptide(L)'
;MFLKAYFSSDFTIVDVRNVSEVKEGKIFSNSISIPLAEARDRVNEIPTDKPIVVHCAGGYRSAAASSLIQSKLNGSVKVFDLGDAVKEFQ
;
A
#
# COMPACT_ATOMS: atom_id res chain seq x y z
N MET A 1 7.42 -17.19 -0.87
CA MET A 1 6.64 -16.72 -2.03
C MET A 1 7.44 -15.67 -2.79
N PHE A 2 7.76 -15.94 -4.02
CA PHE A 2 8.67 -15.07 -4.74
C PHE A 2 8.05 -13.69 -5.08
N LEU A 3 6.72 -13.63 -5.28
CA LEU A 3 6.07 -12.35 -5.53
C LEU A 3 6.22 -11.40 -4.34
N LYS A 4 6.13 -11.96 -3.13
CA LYS A 4 6.30 -11.17 -1.93
C LYS A 4 7.72 -10.62 -1.82
N ALA A 5 8.71 -11.44 -2.14
CA ALA A 5 10.10 -11.01 -2.15
C ALA A 5 10.34 -9.95 -3.23
N TYR A 6 9.72 -10.13 -4.39
CA TYR A 6 9.83 -9.18 -5.49
C TYR A 6 9.32 -7.81 -5.07
N PHE A 7 8.12 -7.77 -4.46
CA PHE A 7 7.56 -6.50 -3.99
C PHE A 7 8.46 -5.84 -2.96
N SER A 8 9.12 -6.64 -2.13
CA SER A 8 9.98 -6.10 -1.08
C SER A 8 11.14 -5.27 -1.61
N SER A 9 11.66 -5.61 -2.79
CA SER A 9 12.85 -4.93 -3.32
C SER A 9 12.52 -3.93 -4.42
N ASP A 10 11.45 -4.15 -5.19
CA ASP A 10 11.19 -3.36 -6.40
C ASP A 10 10.05 -2.38 -6.25
N PHE A 11 9.32 -2.41 -5.14
CA PHE A 11 8.15 -1.58 -4.93
C PHE A 11 8.16 -0.95 -3.55
N THR A 12 7.53 0.23 -3.46
CA THR A 12 7.18 0.81 -2.17
C THR A 12 5.81 0.26 -1.79
N ILE A 13 5.70 -0.37 -0.64
CA ILE A 13 4.46 -1.02 -0.22
C ILE A 13 3.78 -0.16 0.85
N VAL A 14 2.52 0.17 0.63
CA VAL A 14 1.74 0.99 1.55
C VAL A 14 0.56 0.17 2.07
N ASP A 15 0.50 0.02 3.39
CA ASP A 15 -0.57 -0.70 4.09
C ASP A 15 -1.56 0.33 4.61
N VAL A 16 -2.78 0.31 4.08
CA VAL A 16 -3.80 1.29 4.45
C VAL A 16 -4.82 0.74 5.44
N ARG A 17 -4.47 -0.36 6.09
CA ARG A 17 -5.30 -0.91 7.17
C ARG A 17 -5.19 0.00 8.40
N ASN A 18 -6.08 -0.22 9.37
CA ASN A 18 -6.05 0.51 10.63
C ASN A 18 -4.80 0.15 11.44
N VAL A 19 -4.40 1.06 12.31
CA VAL A 19 -3.22 0.86 13.16
C VAL A 19 -3.34 -0.43 13.97
N SER A 20 -4.53 -0.73 14.49
CA SER A 20 -4.73 -1.94 15.29
C SER A 20 -4.47 -3.21 14.48
N GLU A 21 -4.89 -3.22 13.22
CA GLU A 21 -4.64 -4.37 12.35
C GLU A 21 -3.16 -4.55 12.08
N VAL A 22 -2.46 -3.44 11.86
CA VAL A 22 -1.02 -3.48 11.59
C VAL A 22 -0.25 -3.96 12.81
N LYS A 23 -0.68 -3.55 13.99
CA LYS A 23 -0.04 -3.98 15.25
C LYS A 23 -0.19 -5.46 15.50
N GLU A 24 -1.29 -6.06 15.03
CA GLU A 24 -1.49 -7.49 15.17
C GLU A 24 -0.60 -8.30 14.23
N GLY A 25 -0.14 -7.70 13.16
CA GLY A 25 0.79 -8.34 12.25
C GLY A 25 0.77 -7.70 10.89
N LYS A 26 1.94 -7.35 10.38
CA LYS A 26 2.07 -6.84 9.04
C LYS A 26 2.02 -7.99 8.03
N ILE A 27 1.37 -7.74 6.89
CA ILE A 27 1.38 -8.69 5.79
C ILE A 27 2.74 -8.62 5.08
N PHE A 28 3.24 -7.40 4.87
CA PHE A 28 4.57 -7.16 4.29
C PHE A 28 5.42 -6.42 5.31
N SER A 29 6.51 -7.03 5.72
CA SER A 29 7.32 -6.51 6.83
C SER A 29 7.90 -5.12 6.57
N ASN A 30 8.13 -4.80 5.30
CA ASN A 30 8.73 -3.51 4.93
C ASN A 30 7.70 -2.47 4.49
N SER A 31 6.42 -2.71 4.75
CA SER A 31 5.38 -1.78 4.34
C SER A 31 5.38 -0.51 5.21
N ILE A 32 4.91 0.57 4.59
CA ILE A 32 4.66 1.84 5.29
C ILE A 32 3.20 1.83 5.71
N SER A 33 2.94 2.08 6.98
CA SER A 33 1.57 2.06 7.52
C SER A 33 0.97 3.47 7.42
N ILE A 34 -0.03 3.62 6.56
CA ILE A 34 -0.78 4.88 6.42
C ILE A 34 -2.26 4.51 6.33
N PRO A 35 -3.00 4.56 7.44
CA PRO A 35 -4.43 4.22 7.40
C PRO A 35 -5.18 5.04 6.36
N LEU A 36 -6.20 4.44 5.76
CA LEU A 36 -6.98 5.10 4.70
C LEU A 36 -7.44 6.50 5.12
N ALA A 37 -7.91 6.65 6.36
CA ALA A 37 -8.43 7.93 6.83
C ALA A 37 -7.37 9.04 6.83
N GLU A 38 -6.09 8.67 6.85
CA GLU A 38 -4.97 9.61 6.90
C GLU A 38 -4.25 9.75 5.56
N ALA A 39 -4.67 8.97 4.56
CA ALA A 39 -3.92 8.88 3.31
C ALA A 39 -3.82 10.22 2.59
N ARG A 40 -4.91 11.00 2.61
CA ARG A 40 -4.92 12.29 1.92
C ARG A 40 -3.84 13.23 2.46
N ASP A 41 -3.66 13.22 3.78
CA ASP A 41 -2.73 14.15 4.44
C ASP A 41 -1.30 13.63 4.47
N ARG A 42 -1.10 12.34 4.20
CA ARG A 42 0.20 11.71 4.37
C ARG A 42 0.80 11.17 3.07
N VAL A 43 0.23 11.52 1.94
CA VAL A 43 0.75 11.06 0.64
C VAL A 43 2.22 11.45 0.47
N ASN A 44 2.60 12.63 0.95
CA ASN A 44 3.98 13.11 0.78
C ASN A 44 4.99 12.32 1.60
N GLU A 45 4.55 11.43 2.48
CA GLU A 45 5.45 10.54 3.22
C GLU A 45 5.86 9.32 2.39
N ILE A 46 5.21 9.09 1.25
CA ILE A 46 5.46 7.92 0.42
C ILE A 46 6.60 8.21 -0.54
N PRO A 47 7.70 7.42 -0.50
CA PRO A 47 8.77 7.58 -1.48
C PRO A 47 8.26 7.33 -2.90
N THR A 48 8.75 8.11 -3.85
CA THR A 48 8.31 8.02 -5.24
C THR A 48 9.43 7.55 -6.19
N ASP A 49 10.48 6.98 -5.64
CA ASP A 49 11.60 6.47 -6.43
C ASP A 49 11.31 5.09 -7.03
N LYS A 50 10.23 4.44 -6.60
CA LYS A 50 9.81 3.14 -7.10
C LYS A 50 8.30 3.14 -7.27
N PRO A 51 7.76 2.24 -8.09
CA PRO A 51 6.31 2.08 -8.16
C PRO A 51 5.74 1.73 -6.79
N ILE A 52 4.51 2.14 -6.54
CA ILE A 52 3.85 1.98 -5.26
C ILE A 52 2.80 0.88 -5.36
N VAL A 53 2.79 -0.03 -4.38
CA VAL A 53 1.76 -1.06 -4.25
C VAL A 53 0.98 -0.77 -2.98
N VAL A 54 -0.32 -0.59 -3.10
CA VAL A 54 -1.21 -0.28 -1.99
C VAL A 54 -2.02 -1.52 -1.66
N HIS A 55 -2.13 -1.86 -0.38
CA HIS A 55 -2.93 -3.00 0.03
C HIS A 55 -3.70 -2.72 1.33
N CYS A 56 -4.73 -3.53 1.54
CA CYS A 56 -5.46 -3.58 2.81
C CYS A 56 -5.72 -5.06 3.11
N ALA A 57 -6.77 -5.36 3.87
CA ALA A 57 -7.07 -6.75 4.21
C ALA A 57 -7.87 -7.49 3.12
N GLY A 58 -8.75 -6.78 2.43
CA GLY A 58 -9.65 -7.44 1.49
C GLY A 58 -9.88 -6.73 0.16
N GLY A 59 -9.31 -5.54 -0.02
CA GLY A 59 -9.36 -4.85 -1.30
C GLY A 59 -10.17 -3.58 -1.36
N TYR A 60 -11.12 -3.34 -0.45
CA TYR A 60 -11.96 -2.16 -0.52
C TYR A 60 -11.21 -0.88 -0.19
N ARG A 61 -10.49 -0.88 0.92
CA ARG A 61 -9.75 0.30 1.36
C ARG A 61 -8.60 0.62 0.43
N SER A 62 -7.94 -0.42 -0.09
CA SER A 62 -6.82 -0.21 -1.00
C SER A 62 -7.27 0.37 -2.33
N ALA A 63 -8.47 0.01 -2.81
CA ALA A 63 -9.00 0.59 -4.03
C ALA A 63 -9.18 2.10 -3.88
N ALA A 64 -9.80 2.53 -2.78
CA ALA A 64 -10.00 3.94 -2.51
C ALA A 64 -8.68 4.66 -2.32
N ALA A 65 -7.77 4.06 -1.55
CA ALA A 65 -6.48 4.68 -1.25
C ALA A 65 -5.61 4.81 -2.49
N SER A 66 -5.58 3.79 -3.34
CA SER A 66 -4.75 3.83 -4.54
C SER A 66 -5.22 4.93 -5.49
N SER A 67 -6.53 5.10 -5.65
CA SER A 67 -7.06 6.19 -6.46
C SER A 67 -6.67 7.55 -5.90
N LEU A 68 -6.78 7.70 -4.59
CA LEU A 68 -6.43 8.95 -3.93
C LEU A 68 -4.94 9.25 -4.09
N ILE A 69 -4.10 8.27 -3.84
CA ILE A 69 -2.64 8.43 -3.92
C ILE A 69 -2.25 8.77 -5.36
N GLN A 70 -2.80 8.05 -6.32
CA GLN A 70 -2.49 8.29 -7.73
C GLN A 70 -2.87 9.70 -8.15
N SER A 71 -4.03 10.17 -7.71
CA SER A 71 -4.49 11.52 -8.00
C SER A 71 -3.57 12.57 -7.41
N LYS A 72 -3.14 12.37 -6.16
CA LYS A 72 -2.27 13.32 -5.47
C LYS A 72 -0.87 13.38 -6.08
N LEU A 73 -0.37 12.24 -6.54
CA LEU A 73 0.97 12.18 -7.13
C LEU A 73 0.98 12.59 -8.60
N ASN A 74 -0.20 12.72 -9.19
CA ASN A 74 -0.37 13.30 -10.53
C ASN A 74 0.52 12.65 -11.59
N GLY A 75 0.60 11.32 -11.57
CA GLY A 75 1.33 10.57 -12.59
C GLY A 75 2.85 10.54 -12.41
N SER A 76 3.37 11.07 -11.30
CA SER A 76 4.82 11.07 -11.09
C SER A 76 5.38 9.67 -10.85
N VAL A 77 4.54 8.72 -10.42
CA VAL A 77 4.95 7.34 -10.18
C VAL A 77 3.73 6.44 -10.39
N LYS A 78 3.97 5.19 -10.76
CA LYS A 78 2.88 4.23 -10.94
C LYS A 78 2.37 3.75 -9.58
N VAL A 79 1.05 3.64 -9.46
CA VAL A 79 0.40 3.19 -8.23
C VAL A 79 -0.48 1.99 -8.59
N PHE A 80 -0.26 0.88 -7.90
CA PHE A 80 -0.99 -0.35 -8.10
C PHE A 80 -1.82 -0.68 -6.87
N ASP A 81 -3.05 -1.12 -7.08
CA ASP A 81 -3.91 -1.64 -6.02
C ASP A 81 -3.78 -3.17 -6.03
N LEU A 82 -3.27 -3.73 -4.93
CA LEU A 82 -3.12 -5.19 -4.84
C LEU A 82 -4.47 -5.90 -4.79
N GLY A 83 -5.49 -5.23 -4.26
CA GLY A 83 -6.85 -5.76 -4.26
C GLY A 83 -6.97 -7.09 -3.52
N ASP A 84 -7.80 -7.97 -4.07
CA ASP A 84 -8.04 -9.30 -3.49
C ASP A 84 -6.80 -10.16 -3.44
N ALA A 85 -5.82 -9.90 -4.30
CA ALA A 85 -4.61 -10.71 -4.35
C ALA A 85 -3.84 -10.67 -3.03
N VAL A 86 -4.11 -9.68 -2.18
CA VAL A 86 -3.48 -9.60 -0.86
C VAL A 86 -3.75 -10.87 -0.03
N LYS A 87 -4.87 -11.52 -0.25
CA LYS A 87 -5.24 -12.72 0.50
C LYS A 87 -4.28 -13.87 0.27
N GLU A 88 -3.55 -13.86 -0.82
CA GLU A 88 -2.56 -14.89 -1.11
C GLU A 88 -1.29 -14.71 -0.30
N PHE A 89 -1.12 -13.55 0.35
CA PHE A 89 0.07 -13.23 1.13
C PHE A 89 -0.18 -13.30 2.63
N GLN A 90 -1.42 -13.48 3.01
CA GLN A 90 -1.80 -13.52 4.43
C GLN A 90 -1.54 -14.88 5.06
#